data_f5884f2c5782a17bc20c378b3db6733e
#
_entry.id   f5884f2c5782a17bc20c378b3db6733e
#
_cell.length_a   1.000
_cell.length_b   1.000
_cell.length_c   1.000
_cell.angle_alpha   90.00
_cell.angle_beta   90.00
_cell.angle_gamma   90.00
#
_symmetry.space_group_name_H-M   'P 1'
#
loop_
_entity.id
_entity.type
_entity.pdbx_description
1 polymer ?
#
loop_
_entity_poly.entity_id
_entity_poly.type
_entity_poly.pdbx_seq_one_letter_code
_entity_poly.pdbx_strand_id
1 'polypeptide(L)'
;MTEAFIYDAIRTPRGKGKKDGSLYEVKPVNLLAGVLTELQRRNNFDTAHVDDVVMGVVSPIGEQGSVIAKVAALKAGWDFRASGVQINRFCASGLEAVNLAAQKVRSGWEDLVVAGGVESMSRVPIGSDGGAWAQDPETNSATAFVPQGIGADLIATIEGFSRADVDAFALESQKRATQARAAGYFDRSVVPVKDFLDQTILAQDEFIKPHTTLEGLASLRPAFEQMGSMGFDQVALTRYPQVERIHHVHHAGNSSGIVDGAAAVLVGSEAAGKIHGLTPRARIVAAALSGADPTIMLTGPMPAARKALAKAGLTIDQIDLFEVNEAFAAVVMRFMKEMKVPHDKVNVNGGAIAMGHPLGATGAMILGTLIDELHRRKLRYGLATLCVGGGMGIATIVERI
;
A
#
# COMPACT_ATOMS: atom_id res chain seq x y z
N MET A 1 22.45 -18.43 -2.47
CA MET A 1 21.38 -17.87 -1.65
C MET A 1 20.05 -18.43 -2.16
N THR A 2 19.18 -18.85 -1.28
CA THR A 2 17.85 -19.34 -1.62
C THR A 2 17.03 -18.18 -2.27
N GLU A 3 16.26 -18.47 -3.30
CA GLU A 3 15.36 -17.49 -3.91
C GLU A 3 14.03 -17.47 -3.16
N ALA A 4 13.38 -16.34 -3.12
CA ALA A 4 12.05 -16.16 -2.55
C ALA A 4 11.03 -15.97 -3.66
N PHE A 5 10.02 -16.84 -3.67
CA PHE A 5 8.94 -16.83 -4.65
C PHE A 5 7.63 -16.38 -4.01
N ILE A 6 6.81 -15.70 -4.79
CA ILE A 6 5.42 -15.42 -4.49
C ILE A 6 4.56 -16.45 -5.20
N TYR A 7 3.81 -17.22 -4.45
CA TYR A 7 2.93 -18.27 -4.95
C TYR A 7 1.51 -17.78 -5.18
N ASP A 8 1.01 -16.92 -4.26
CA ASP A 8 -0.27 -16.25 -4.43
C ASP A 8 -0.29 -14.89 -3.72
N ALA A 9 -1.18 -14.01 -4.18
CA ALA A 9 -1.44 -12.71 -3.57
C ALA A 9 -2.92 -12.40 -3.70
N ILE A 10 -3.59 -12.21 -2.57
CA ILE A 10 -5.03 -11.96 -2.50
C ILE A 10 -5.34 -10.83 -1.53
N ARG A 11 -6.53 -10.22 -1.69
CA ARG A 11 -6.99 -9.13 -0.85
C ARG A 11 -8.51 -9.13 -0.70
N THR A 12 -9.01 -8.46 0.32
CA THR A 12 -10.43 -8.07 0.36
C THR A 12 -10.70 -6.97 -0.69
N PRO A 13 -11.94 -6.76 -1.10
CA PRO A 13 -12.32 -5.46 -1.62
C PRO A 13 -12.06 -4.39 -0.55
N ARG A 14 -11.85 -3.14 -0.98
CA ARG A 14 -11.67 -2.01 -0.07
C ARG A 14 -13.04 -1.40 0.24
N GLY A 15 -13.42 -1.40 1.51
CA GLY A 15 -14.64 -0.78 1.99
C GLY A 15 -14.41 0.68 2.36
N LYS A 16 -15.41 1.54 2.21
CA LYS A 16 -15.36 2.95 2.59
C LYS A 16 -15.06 3.08 4.10
N GLY A 17 -14.02 3.81 4.46
CA GLY A 17 -13.53 3.95 5.83
C GLY A 17 -14.34 4.92 6.69
N LYS A 18 -15.64 4.70 6.75
CA LYS A 18 -16.61 5.49 7.54
C LYS A 18 -17.64 4.57 8.18
N LYS A 19 -18.40 5.08 9.14
CA LYS A 19 -19.47 4.33 9.83
C LYS A 19 -20.58 3.81 8.89
N ASP A 20 -20.77 4.45 7.75
CA ASP A 20 -21.69 4.04 6.70
C ASP A 20 -21.03 3.19 5.58
N GLY A 21 -19.76 2.80 5.75
CA GLY A 21 -19.04 1.91 4.83
C GLY A 21 -19.43 0.45 5.04
N SER A 22 -19.44 -0.32 3.96
CA SER A 22 -19.89 -1.72 3.97
C SER A 22 -19.09 -2.63 4.91
N LEU A 23 -17.81 -2.31 5.18
CA LEU A 23 -16.97 -3.11 6.07
C LEU A 23 -16.94 -2.62 7.53
N TYR A 24 -17.69 -1.57 7.89
CA TYR A 24 -17.67 -1.02 9.24
C TYR A 24 -18.04 -2.05 10.32
N GLU A 25 -19.01 -2.91 10.07
CA GLU A 25 -19.44 -3.96 11.02
C GLU A 25 -18.51 -5.18 11.04
N VAL A 26 -17.54 -5.26 10.11
CA VAL A 26 -16.59 -6.37 10.03
C VAL A 26 -15.34 -6.05 10.83
N LYS A 27 -15.08 -6.82 11.90
CA LYS A 27 -13.88 -6.63 12.73
C LYS A 27 -12.60 -6.83 11.92
N PRO A 28 -11.52 -6.07 12.17
CA PRO A 28 -10.24 -6.23 11.47
C PRO A 28 -9.71 -7.65 11.47
N VAL A 29 -9.85 -8.35 12.61
CA VAL A 29 -9.43 -9.75 12.73
C VAL A 29 -10.23 -10.68 11.81
N ASN A 30 -11.49 -10.37 11.52
CA ASN A 30 -12.32 -11.15 10.59
C ASN A 30 -11.92 -10.90 9.14
N LEU A 31 -11.59 -9.65 8.77
CA LEU A 31 -11.05 -9.31 7.45
C LEU A 31 -9.77 -10.10 7.19
N LEU A 32 -8.85 -10.10 8.16
CA LEU A 32 -7.57 -10.80 8.03
C LEU A 32 -7.77 -12.31 8.03
N ALA A 33 -8.55 -12.88 8.96
CA ALA A 33 -8.82 -14.30 8.98
C ALA A 33 -9.48 -14.81 7.69
N GLY A 34 -10.39 -14.02 7.11
CA GLY A 34 -11.04 -14.36 5.84
C GLY A 34 -10.07 -14.52 4.68
N VAL A 35 -9.10 -13.58 4.51
CA VAL A 35 -8.07 -13.72 3.47
C VAL A 35 -7.10 -14.87 3.77
N LEU A 36 -6.77 -15.14 5.03
CA LEU A 36 -5.92 -16.27 5.40
C LEU A 36 -6.60 -17.61 5.09
N THR A 37 -7.88 -17.75 5.44
CA THR A 37 -8.69 -18.93 5.10
C THR A 37 -8.75 -19.17 3.60
N GLU A 38 -9.01 -18.13 2.83
CA GLU A 38 -9.08 -18.24 1.36
C GLU A 38 -7.73 -18.54 0.74
N LEU A 39 -6.63 -17.95 1.25
CA LEU A 39 -5.27 -18.23 0.78
C LEU A 39 -4.93 -19.72 0.94
N GLN A 40 -5.22 -20.28 2.11
CA GLN A 40 -5.01 -21.70 2.39
C GLN A 40 -5.89 -22.58 1.52
N ARG A 41 -7.19 -22.25 1.38
CA ARG A 41 -8.14 -23.02 0.57
C ARG A 41 -7.72 -23.10 -0.90
N ARG A 42 -7.23 -21.98 -1.48
CA ARG A 42 -6.81 -21.92 -2.90
C ARG A 42 -5.55 -22.70 -3.17
N ASN A 43 -4.62 -22.65 -2.24
CA ASN A 43 -3.28 -23.19 -2.44
C ASN A 43 -3.08 -24.55 -1.76
N ASN A 44 -4.04 -25.01 -0.95
CA ASN A 44 -4.07 -26.30 -0.28
C ASN A 44 -2.77 -26.68 0.45
N PHE A 45 -2.06 -25.68 1.01
CA PHE A 45 -0.86 -25.93 1.80
C PHE A 45 -1.21 -26.35 3.23
N ASP A 46 -0.33 -27.13 3.87
CA ASP A 46 -0.44 -27.48 5.28
C ASP A 46 0.00 -26.29 6.14
N THR A 47 -0.93 -25.74 6.92
CA THR A 47 -0.68 -24.60 7.79
C THR A 47 0.31 -24.89 8.92
N ALA A 48 0.56 -26.18 9.22
CA ALA A 48 1.58 -26.61 10.16
C ALA A 48 3.02 -26.34 9.67
N HIS A 49 3.19 -26.13 8.38
CA HIS A 49 4.46 -25.80 7.74
C HIS A 49 4.64 -24.30 7.49
N VAL A 50 3.70 -23.47 7.94
CA VAL A 50 3.87 -22.02 7.91
C VAL A 50 4.73 -21.59 9.08
N ASP A 51 5.94 -21.12 8.80
CA ASP A 51 6.90 -20.71 9.83
C ASP A 51 6.46 -19.42 10.52
N ASP A 52 5.99 -18.44 9.74
CA ASP A 52 5.56 -17.15 10.27
C ASP A 52 4.44 -16.47 9.45
N VAL A 53 3.66 -15.65 10.12
CA VAL A 53 2.63 -14.77 9.54
C VAL A 53 3.01 -13.33 9.86
N VAL A 54 3.55 -12.60 8.87
CA VAL A 54 4.06 -11.24 9.03
C VAL A 54 3.02 -10.23 8.51
N MET A 55 2.39 -9.48 9.40
CA MET A 55 1.30 -8.56 9.02
C MET A 55 1.60 -7.11 9.35
N GLY A 56 1.44 -6.25 8.35
CA GLY A 56 1.49 -4.80 8.48
C GLY A 56 0.22 -4.25 9.10
N VAL A 57 0.37 -3.41 10.13
CA VAL A 57 -0.71 -2.70 10.81
C VAL A 57 -0.18 -1.36 11.27
N VAL A 58 -0.80 -0.26 10.83
CA VAL A 58 -0.30 1.10 11.12
C VAL A 58 -0.81 1.62 12.45
N SER A 59 -2.06 1.33 12.80
CA SER A 59 -2.62 1.68 14.11
C SER A 59 -2.80 0.39 14.96
N PRO A 60 -1.71 -0.14 15.58
CA PRO A 60 -1.68 -1.45 16.24
C PRO A 60 -2.29 -1.41 17.65
N ILE A 61 -3.47 -0.81 17.80
CA ILE A 61 -4.18 -0.66 19.07
C ILE A 61 -5.60 -1.18 18.97
N GLY A 62 -6.26 -1.36 20.12
CA GLY A 62 -7.65 -1.80 20.21
C GLY A 62 -7.87 -3.08 19.42
N GLU A 63 -8.82 -3.08 18.49
CA GLU A 63 -9.16 -4.25 17.66
C GLU A 63 -8.07 -4.69 16.67
N GLN A 64 -7.05 -3.85 16.45
CA GLN A 64 -5.87 -4.15 15.60
C GLN A 64 -4.61 -4.46 16.42
N GLY A 65 -4.70 -4.45 17.75
CA GLY A 65 -3.60 -4.74 18.66
C GLY A 65 -3.35 -6.23 18.91
N SER A 66 -2.50 -6.49 19.90
CA SER A 66 -2.25 -7.84 20.45
C SER A 66 -1.81 -8.88 19.42
N VAL A 67 -0.91 -8.48 18.52
CA VAL A 67 -0.38 -9.35 17.46
C VAL A 67 -1.50 -9.99 16.63
N ILE A 68 -2.32 -9.14 16.01
CA ILE A 68 -3.48 -9.57 15.21
C ILE A 68 -3.12 -10.63 14.15
N ALA A 69 -1.86 -10.68 13.68
CA ALA A 69 -1.35 -11.70 12.78
C ALA A 69 -1.57 -13.11 13.33
N LYS A 70 -1.09 -13.36 14.54
CA LYS A 70 -1.25 -14.67 15.22
C LYS A 70 -2.72 -14.95 15.54
N VAL A 71 -3.43 -13.96 16.05
CA VAL A 71 -4.85 -14.12 16.44
C VAL A 71 -5.71 -14.44 15.21
N ALA A 72 -5.45 -13.80 14.06
CA ALA A 72 -6.18 -14.07 12.83
C ALA A 72 -5.87 -15.45 12.26
N ALA A 73 -4.62 -15.92 12.31
CA ALA A 73 -4.24 -17.27 11.91
C ALA A 73 -4.97 -18.34 12.75
N LEU A 74 -4.99 -18.19 14.07
CA LEU A 74 -5.75 -19.08 14.95
C LEU A 74 -7.26 -19.04 14.66
N LYS A 75 -7.81 -17.84 14.42
CA LYS A 75 -9.21 -17.68 14.05
C LYS A 75 -9.56 -18.28 12.69
N ALA A 76 -8.63 -18.29 11.76
CA ALA A 76 -8.73 -18.97 10.47
C ALA A 76 -8.66 -20.52 10.58
N GLY A 77 -8.47 -21.04 11.78
CA GLY A 77 -8.33 -22.47 12.02
C GLY A 77 -6.97 -23.06 11.66
N TRP A 78 -5.95 -22.21 11.52
CA TRP A 78 -4.60 -22.69 11.21
C TRP A 78 -3.96 -23.40 12.39
N ASP A 79 -3.01 -24.27 12.07
CA ASP A 79 -2.23 -24.98 13.08
C ASP A 79 -1.55 -23.97 14.05
N PHE A 80 -1.56 -24.31 15.33
CA PHE A 80 -0.99 -23.43 16.37
C PHE A 80 0.53 -23.26 16.26
N ARG A 81 1.23 -24.08 15.47
CA ARG A 81 2.67 -23.97 15.20
C ARG A 81 3.00 -22.77 14.31
N ALA A 82 2.09 -22.31 13.45
CA ALA A 82 2.29 -21.09 12.70
C ALA A 82 2.48 -19.91 13.67
N SER A 83 3.65 -19.28 13.63
CA SER A 83 3.98 -18.08 14.41
C SER A 83 3.24 -16.85 13.87
N GLY A 84 3.46 -15.67 14.45
CA GLY A 84 2.90 -14.45 13.92
C GLY A 84 3.57 -13.21 14.50
N VAL A 85 3.81 -12.22 13.65
CA VAL A 85 4.36 -10.92 14.03
C VAL A 85 3.58 -9.80 13.35
N GLN A 86 3.45 -8.70 14.07
CA GLN A 86 2.80 -7.48 13.61
C GLN A 86 3.87 -6.38 13.49
N ILE A 87 3.90 -5.69 12.36
CA ILE A 87 4.90 -4.66 12.08
C ILE A 87 4.24 -3.35 11.68
N ASN A 88 4.94 -2.23 11.94
CA ASN A 88 4.55 -0.90 11.52
C ASN A 88 5.72 -0.19 10.83
N ARG A 89 5.52 0.16 9.57
CA ARG A 89 6.31 1.09 8.76
C ARG A 89 5.37 2.03 8.03
N PHE A 90 4.38 2.56 8.74
CA PHE A 90 3.31 3.40 8.18
C PHE A 90 2.76 2.82 6.86
N CYS A 91 2.56 3.64 5.83
CA CYS A 91 2.00 3.25 4.54
C CYS A 91 2.70 2.06 3.85
N ALA A 92 3.96 1.79 4.20
CA ALA A 92 4.75 0.70 3.64
C ALA A 92 4.58 -0.64 4.35
N SER A 93 3.86 -0.70 5.48
CA SER A 93 3.83 -1.89 6.35
C SER A 93 3.53 -3.19 5.61
N GLY A 94 2.56 -3.19 4.68
CA GLY A 94 2.22 -4.39 3.91
C GLY A 94 3.33 -4.83 2.94
N LEU A 95 4.04 -3.90 2.28
CA LEU A 95 5.15 -4.24 1.40
C LEU A 95 6.39 -4.64 2.20
N GLU A 96 6.62 -4.00 3.34
CA GLU A 96 7.68 -4.39 4.27
C GLU A 96 7.47 -5.80 4.81
N ALA A 97 6.23 -6.18 5.14
CA ALA A 97 5.89 -7.53 5.55
C ALA A 97 6.31 -8.57 4.49
N VAL A 98 6.03 -8.30 3.21
CA VAL A 98 6.45 -9.17 2.10
C VAL A 98 7.97 -9.18 1.95
N ASN A 99 8.63 -8.04 2.10
CA ASN A 99 10.09 -7.96 2.03
C ASN A 99 10.78 -8.72 3.17
N LEU A 100 10.23 -8.65 4.40
CA LEU A 100 10.70 -9.42 5.54
C LEU A 100 10.51 -10.93 5.32
N ALA A 101 9.34 -11.35 4.81
CA ALA A 101 9.11 -12.74 4.44
C ALA A 101 10.14 -13.23 3.41
N ALA A 102 10.40 -12.42 2.38
CA ALA A 102 11.43 -12.75 1.39
C ALA A 102 12.84 -12.83 2.01
N GLN A 103 13.18 -11.97 2.94
CA GLN A 103 14.47 -12.01 3.66
C GLN A 103 14.59 -13.26 4.53
N LYS A 104 13.53 -13.65 5.25
CA LYS A 104 13.46 -14.87 6.05
C LYS A 104 13.70 -16.10 5.17
N VAL A 105 12.99 -16.23 4.05
CA VAL A 105 13.16 -17.32 3.09
C VAL A 105 14.57 -17.30 2.48
N ARG A 106 15.07 -16.15 2.04
CA ARG A 106 16.40 -16.04 1.43
C ARG A 106 17.55 -16.30 2.40
N SER A 107 17.35 -16.07 3.69
CA SER A 107 18.34 -16.41 4.73
C SER A 107 18.46 -17.93 4.96
N GLY A 108 17.44 -18.69 4.52
CA GLY A 108 17.35 -20.13 4.78
C GLY A 108 16.91 -20.48 6.20
N TRP A 109 16.39 -19.51 6.96
CA TRP A 109 15.86 -19.76 8.30
C TRP A 109 14.42 -20.23 8.26
N GLU A 110 13.65 -19.79 7.28
CA GLU A 110 12.24 -20.12 7.10
C GLU A 110 11.97 -20.50 5.64
N ASP A 111 11.03 -21.39 5.39
CA ASP A 111 10.72 -21.90 4.05
C ASP A 111 9.39 -21.42 3.52
N LEU A 112 8.37 -21.25 4.38
CA LEU A 112 7.02 -20.84 3.97
C LEU A 112 6.50 -19.77 4.94
N VAL A 113 6.28 -18.57 4.43
CA VAL A 113 5.85 -17.40 5.20
C VAL A 113 4.63 -16.76 4.53
N VAL A 114 3.65 -16.39 5.32
CA VAL A 114 2.53 -15.57 4.83
C VAL A 114 2.73 -14.15 5.29
N ALA A 115 2.72 -13.22 4.34
CA ALA A 115 2.90 -11.80 4.58
C ALA A 115 1.70 -11.00 4.09
N GLY A 116 1.50 -9.79 4.61
CA GLY A 116 0.39 -8.96 4.17
C GLY A 116 0.09 -7.84 5.14
N GLY A 117 -1.18 -7.60 5.41
CA GLY A 117 -1.58 -6.62 6.38
C GLY A 117 -3.07 -6.38 6.45
N VAL A 118 -3.47 -5.59 7.42
CA VAL A 118 -4.85 -5.16 7.63
C VAL A 118 -4.89 -3.74 8.16
N GLU A 119 -5.88 -2.98 7.70
CA GLU A 119 -6.25 -1.72 8.32
C GLU A 119 -7.75 -1.54 8.22
N SER A 120 -8.42 -1.27 9.33
CA SER A 120 -9.83 -0.89 9.39
C SER A 120 -9.92 0.54 9.89
N MET A 121 -9.79 1.48 8.95
CA MET A 121 -9.70 2.91 9.26
C MET A 121 -11.05 3.50 9.68
N SER A 122 -12.16 2.78 9.44
CA SER A 122 -13.48 3.13 9.92
C SER A 122 -13.67 2.84 11.42
N ARG A 123 -12.94 1.84 11.95
CA ARG A 123 -13.04 1.38 13.35
C ARG A 123 -11.88 1.87 14.22
N VAL A 124 -10.67 1.90 13.66
CA VAL A 124 -9.45 2.40 14.32
C VAL A 124 -8.91 3.57 13.51
N PRO A 125 -9.24 4.82 13.87
CA PRO A 125 -8.83 6.00 13.11
C PRO A 125 -7.31 6.17 13.03
N ILE A 126 -6.83 6.79 11.96
CA ILE A 126 -5.42 7.13 11.78
C ILE A 126 -4.94 7.96 12.98
N GLY A 127 -3.76 7.63 13.51
CA GLY A 127 -3.12 8.36 14.61
C GLY A 127 -3.69 8.02 15.99
N SER A 128 -4.62 7.04 16.10
CA SER A 128 -5.16 6.58 17.39
C SER A 128 -4.09 5.94 18.29
N ASP A 129 -3.00 5.47 17.72
CA ASP A 129 -1.84 4.91 18.43
C ASP A 129 -0.96 5.98 19.06
N GLY A 130 -1.19 7.26 18.77
CA GLY A 130 -0.45 8.38 19.34
C GLY A 130 0.97 8.48 18.79
N GLY A 131 1.90 8.84 19.67
CA GLY A 131 3.32 8.91 19.38
C GLY A 131 3.92 10.29 19.50
N ALA A 132 5.18 10.35 19.98
CA ALA A 132 5.89 11.59 20.26
C ALA A 132 6.04 12.49 19.04
N TRP A 133 6.20 11.90 17.84
CA TRP A 133 6.40 12.65 16.61
C TRP A 133 5.33 13.71 16.33
N ALA A 134 4.06 13.40 16.61
CA ALA A 134 2.94 14.31 16.40
C ALA A 134 2.45 14.99 17.70
N GLN A 135 2.68 14.38 18.87
CA GLN A 135 2.05 14.78 20.15
C GLN A 135 3.01 15.44 21.14
N ASP A 136 4.32 15.17 21.04
CA ASP A 136 5.31 15.81 21.91
C ASP A 136 5.88 17.07 21.25
N PRO A 137 5.71 18.27 21.84
CA PRO A 137 6.13 19.52 21.22
C PRO A 137 7.63 19.62 20.96
N GLU A 138 8.47 19.05 21.81
CA GLU A 138 9.92 19.04 21.63
C GLU A 138 10.31 18.20 20.42
N THR A 139 9.83 16.96 20.35
CA THR A 139 10.06 16.04 19.23
C THR A 139 9.48 16.58 17.93
N ASN A 140 8.27 17.14 17.99
CA ASN A 140 7.61 17.76 16.84
C ASN A 140 8.47 18.89 16.23
N SER A 141 8.95 19.80 17.09
CA SER A 141 9.81 20.91 16.69
C SER A 141 11.17 20.42 16.16
N ALA A 142 11.81 19.48 16.85
CA ALA A 142 13.10 18.91 16.44
C ALA A 142 13.06 18.21 15.08
N THR A 143 11.93 17.59 14.75
CA THR A 143 11.73 16.87 13.48
C THR A 143 11.12 17.73 12.37
N ALA A 144 10.77 18.99 12.67
CA ALA A 144 10.05 19.89 11.77
C ALA A 144 8.81 19.20 11.15
N PHE A 145 8.02 18.59 12.02
CA PHE A 145 6.83 17.83 11.64
C PHE A 145 5.78 18.73 10.97
N VAL A 146 5.23 18.22 9.87
CA VAL A 146 4.01 18.76 9.27
C VAL A 146 3.07 17.60 8.88
N PRO A 147 1.74 17.81 8.84
CA PRO A 147 0.81 16.82 8.28
C PRO A 147 1.16 16.47 6.84
N GLN A 148 0.96 15.22 6.43
CA GLN A 148 1.35 14.72 5.11
C GLN A 148 0.82 15.56 3.94
N GLY A 149 -0.38 16.11 4.06
CA GLY A 149 -0.98 16.95 3.03
C GLY A 149 -0.22 18.25 2.78
N ILE A 150 0.39 18.83 3.82
CA ILE A 150 1.29 19.99 3.66
C ILE A 150 2.52 19.58 2.85
N GLY A 151 3.11 18.42 3.15
CA GLY A 151 4.23 17.88 2.36
C GLY A 151 3.84 17.61 0.89
N ALA A 152 2.63 17.10 0.64
CA ALA A 152 2.12 16.90 -0.71
C ALA A 152 1.91 18.21 -1.48
N ASP A 153 1.35 19.24 -0.84
CA ASP A 153 1.18 20.57 -1.42
C ASP A 153 2.53 21.26 -1.65
N LEU A 154 3.49 21.05 -0.76
CA LEU A 154 4.87 21.51 -0.94
C LEU A 154 5.52 20.85 -2.18
N ILE A 155 5.33 19.53 -2.38
CA ILE A 155 5.77 18.85 -3.60
C ILE A 155 5.14 19.50 -4.82
N ALA A 156 3.82 19.66 -4.83
CA ALA A 156 3.12 20.29 -5.97
C ALA A 156 3.64 21.70 -6.25
N THR A 157 3.89 22.49 -5.21
CA THR A 157 4.45 23.84 -5.33
C THR A 157 5.85 23.85 -5.95
N ILE A 158 6.76 23.01 -5.43
CA ILE A 158 8.15 22.92 -5.92
C ILE A 158 8.20 22.44 -7.36
N GLU A 159 7.37 21.46 -7.72
CA GLU A 159 7.33 20.86 -9.04
C GLU A 159 6.54 21.70 -10.07
N GLY A 160 5.80 22.70 -9.60
CA GLY A 160 4.93 23.55 -10.43
C GLY A 160 3.65 22.84 -10.89
N PHE A 161 3.19 21.82 -10.16
CA PHE A 161 1.93 21.15 -10.47
C PHE A 161 0.74 22.00 -10.03
N SER A 162 -0.08 22.38 -11.02
CA SER A 162 -1.29 23.14 -10.77
C SER A 162 -2.40 22.25 -10.19
N ARG A 163 -3.46 22.89 -9.69
CA ARG A 163 -4.69 22.21 -9.31
C ARG A 163 -5.27 21.37 -10.46
N ALA A 164 -5.26 21.89 -11.67
CA ALA A 164 -5.77 21.19 -12.85
C ALA A 164 -4.95 19.93 -13.16
N ASP A 165 -3.63 19.97 -12.96
CA ASP A 165 -2.76 18.83 -13.21
C ASP A 165 -3.04 17.67 -12.22
N VAL A 166 -3.14 17.97 -10.93
CA VAL A 166 -3.43 16.93 -9.91
C VAL A 166 -4.86 16.37 -10.03
N ASP A 167 -5.82 17.20 -10.45
CA ASP A 167 -7.20 16.76 -10.72
C ASP A 167 -7.27 15.88 -11.98
N ALA A 168 -6.53 16.23 -13.04
CA ALA A 168 -6.44 15.40 -14.25
C ALA A 168 -5.82 14.03 -13.97
N PHE A 169 -4.77 13.97 -13.13
CA PHE A 169 -4.19 12.72 -12.67
C PHE A 169 -5.22 11.87 -11.89
N ALA A 170 -5.96 12.50 -10.99
CA ALA A 170 -6.99 11.82 -10.18
C ALA A 170 -8.14 11.27 -11.05
N LEU A 171 -8.58 12.04 -12.05
CA LEU A 171 -9.60 11.59 -13.01
C LEU A 171 -9.10 10.35 -13.78
N GLU A 172 -7.85 10.33 -14.21
CA GLU A 172 -7.28 9.20 -14.92
C GLU A 172 -7.22 7.95 -14.02
N SER A 173 -6.84 8.09 -12.74
CA SER A 173 -6.88 6.98 -11.76
C SER A 173 -8.31 6.40 -11.64
N GLN A 174 -9.33 7.24 -11.54
CA GLN A 174 -10.74 6.81 -11.49
C GLN A 174 -11.18 6.08 -12.77
N LYS A 175 -10.81 6.59 -13.94
CA LYS A 175 -11.12 5.96 -15.23
C LYS A 175 -10.49 4.58 -15.34
N ARG A 176 -9.21 4.46 -15.03
CA ARG A 176 -8.47 3.19 -15.06
C ARG A 176 -9.04 2.16 -14.10
N ALA A 177 -9.30 2.55 -12.85
CA ALA A 177 -9.89 1.65 -11.86
C ALA A 177 -11.30 1.19 -12.26
N THR A 178 -12.12 2.08 -12.81
CA THR A 178 -13.44 1.75 -13.32
C THR A 178 -13.37 0.74 -14.47
N GLN A 179 -12.48 0.98 -15.42
CA GLN A 179 -12.27 0.08 -16.56
C GLN A 179 -11.74 -1.28 -16.12
N ALA A 180 -10.73 -1.29 -15.24
CA ALA A 180 -10.12 -2.52 -14.73
C ALA A 180 -11.14 -3.38 -13.98
N ARG A 181 -11.99 -2.75 -13.12
CA ARG A 181 -13.07 -3.45 -12.43
C ARG A 181 -14.10 -4.01 -13.40
N ALA A 182 -14.53 -3.23 -14.38
CA ALA A 182 -15.51 -3.68 -15.38
C ALA A 182 -14.97 -4.81 -16.28
N ALA A 183 -13.67 -4.83 -16.53
CA ALA A 183 -12.99 -5.85 -17.33
C ALA A 183 -12.57 -7.10 -16.54
N GLY A 184 -12.86 -7.16 -15.21
CA GLY A 184 -12.54 -8.29 -14.35
C GLY A 184 -11.05 -8.44 -14.01
N TYR A 185 -10.23 -7.39 -14.15
CA TYR A 185 -8.78 -7.50 -13.91
C TYR A 185 -8.43 -7.74 -12.44
N PHE A 186 -9.38 -7.51 -11.52
CA PHE A 186 -9.21 -7.77 -10.08
C PHE A 186 -9.82 -9.10 -9.62
N ASP A 187 -10.56 -9.81 -10.47
CA ASP A 187 -11.36 -10.97 -10.06
C ASP A 187 -10.53 -12.11 -9.45
N ARG A 188 -9.26 -12.24 -9.90
CA ARG A 188 -8.37 -13.25 -9.36
C ARG A 188 -7.94 -12.94 -7.92
N SER A 189 -7.66 -11.69 -7.61
CA SER A 189 -7.06 -11.32 -6.32
C SER A 189 -8.08 -10.87 -5.28
N VAL A 190 -9.25 -10.38 -5.70
CA VAL A 190 -10.29 -9.93 -4.76
C VAL A 190 -11.10 -11.09 -4.21
N VAL A 191 -11.11 -11.20 -2.89
CA VAL A 191 -11.88 -12.17 -2.11
C VAL A 191 -13.10 -11.48 -1.52
N PRO A 192 -14.33 -11.83 -1.90
CA PRO A 192 -15.53 -11.26 -1.29
C PRO A 192 -15.53 -11.42 0.22
N VAL A 193 -15.87 -10.36 0.94
CA VAL A 193 -16.08 -10.41 2.38
C VAL A 193 -17.51 -10.88 2.64
N LYS A 194 -17.62 -11.89 3.50
CA LYS A 194 -18.89 -12.52 3.84
C LYS A 194 -19.14 -12.47 5.34
N ASP A 195 -20.40 -12.58 5.73
CA ASP A 195 -20.79 -12.75 7.13
C ASP A 195 -20.74 -14.23 7.57
N PHE A 196 -21.15 -14.49 8.81
CA PHE A 196 -21.16 -15.83 9.40
C PHE A 196 -22.25 -16.77 8.81
N LEU A 197 -23.19 -16.24 8.02
CA LEU A 197 -24.20 -16.98 7.26
C LEU A 197 -23.78 -17.15 5.78
N ASP A 198 -22.53 -16.88 5.45
CA ASP A 198 -21.97 -16.93 4.07
C ASP A 198 -22.62 -15.93 3.10
N GLN A 199 -23.32 -14.89 3.63
CA GLN A 199 -23.88 -13.84 2.81
C GLN A 199 -22.79 -12.81 2.46
N THR A 200 -22.74 -12.41 1.21
CA THR A 200 -21.74 -11.42 0.74
C THR A 200 -22.06 -10.03 1.27
N ILE A 201 -21.14 -9.48 2.06
CA ILE A 201 -21.17 -8.09 2.56
C ILE A 201 -20.60 -7.14 1.51
N LEU A 202 -19.46 -7.46 0.92
CA LEU A 202 -18.80 -6.65 -0.11
C LEU A 202 -18.00 -7.56 -1.05
N ALA A 203 -18.23 -7.41 -2.36
CA ALA A 203 -17.55 -8.21 -3.39
C ALA A 203 -16.58 -7.40 -4.28
N GLN A 204 -16.69 -6.07 -4.28
CA GLN A 204 -15.91 -5.19 -5.16
C GLN A 204 -15.47 -3.94 -4.39
N ASP A 205 -14.39 -3.29 -4.86
CA ASP A 205 -13.91 -2.03 -4.28
C ASP A 205 -15.00 -0.96 -4.28
N GLU A 206 -15.42 -0.55 -3.07
CA GLU A 206 -16.56 0.35 -2.85
C GLU A 206 -16.25 1.82 -3.19
N PHE A 207 -14.95 2.19 -3.15
CA PHE A 207 -14.54 3.59 -3.24
C PHE A 207 -14.46 4.14 -4.67
N ILE A 208 -14.43 3.31 -5.70
CA ILE A 208 -14.36 3.72 -7.11
C ILE A 208 -15.58 4.55 -7.50
N LYS A 209 -15.34 5.72 -8.10
CA LYS A 209 -16.35 6.69 -8.51
C LYS A 209 -16.37 6.87 -10.04
N PRO A 210 -17.09 6.03 -10.79
CA PRO A 210 -17.07 6.01 -12.25
C PRO A 210 -17.59 7.30 -12.92
N HIS A 211 -18.33 8.12 -12.17
CA HIS A 211 -18.90 9.38 -12.68
C HIS A 211 -18.07 10.61 -12.28
N THR A 212 -16.82 10.45 -11.90
CA THR A 212 -15.93 11.57 -11.59
C THR A 212 -15.69 12.42 -12.85
N THR A 213 -15.78 13.74 -12.70
CA THR A 213 -15.49 14.72 -13.75
C THR A 213 -14.48 15.76 -13.27
N LEU A 214 -13.82 16.46 -14.20
CA LEU A 214 -12.89 17.54 -13.84
C LEU A 214 -13.62 18.70 -13.14
N GLU A 215 -14.83 19.03 -13.57
CA GLU A 215 -15.65 20.09 -12.96
C GLU A 215 -16.01 19.72 -11.53
N GLY A 216 -16.36 18.44 -11.29
CA GLY A 216 -16.65 17.93 -9.95
C GLY A 216 -15.44 18.00 -9.04
N LEU A 217 -14.25 17.64 -9.55
CA LEU A 217 -12.99 17.74 -8.79
C LEU A 217 -12.63 19.20 -8.52
N ALA A 218 -12.72 20.08 -9.53
CA ALA A 218 -12.40 21.50 -9.42
C ALA A 218 -13.26 22.22 -8.37
N SER A 219 -14.50 21.76 -8.12
CA SER A 219 -15.39 22.36 -7.13
C SER A 219 -15.01 22.06 -5.67
N LEU A 220 -14.13 21.07 -5.42
CA LEU A 220 -13.71 20.71 -4.08
C LEU A 220 -12.70 21.71 -3.51
N ARG A 221 -12.84 22.07 -2.24
CA ARG A 221 -11.90 22.97 -1.57
C ARG A 221 -10.59 22.24 -1.24
N PRO A 222 -9.43 22.90 -1.28
CA PRO A 222 -8.19 22.36 -0.75
C PRO A 222 -8.37 21.92 0.71
N ALA A 223 -7.89 20.71 1.04
CA ALA A 223 -8.13 20.11 2.35
C ALA A 223 -7.13 20.58 3.42
N PHE A 224 -5.96 21.08 3.02
CA PHE A 224 -4.86 21.35 3.94
C PHE A 224 -4.58 22.85 4.15
N GLU A 225 -5.28 23.74 3.45
CA GLU A 225 -5.14 25.20 3.58
C GLU A 225 -5.36 25.69 5.02
N GLN A 226 -6.39 25.16 5.70
CA GLN A 226 -6.65 25.51 7.08
C GLN A 226 -5.52 25.04 8.03
N MET A 227 -4.98 23.82 7.84
CA MET A 227 -3.84 23.33 8.62
C MET A 227 -2.61 24.17 8.35
N GLY A 228 -2.36 24.54 7.08
CA GLY A 228 -1.27 25.44 6.71
C GLY A 228 -1.32 26.76 7.48
N SER A 229 -2.49 27.39 7.50
CA SER A 229 -2.70 28.66 8.22
C SER A 229 -2.56 28.57 9.74
N MET A 230 -2.66 27.38 10.33
CA MET A 230 -2.40 27.11 11.75
C MET A 230 -0.89 27.09 12.11
N GLY A 231 0.01 27.35 11.15
CA GLY A 231 1.45 27.44 11.34
C GLY A 231 2.26 26.32 10.65
N PHE A 232 1.63 25.25 10.13
CA PHE A 232 2.36 24.16 9.49
C PHE A 232 3.04 24.60 8.18
N ASP A 233 2.47 25.55 7.43
CA ASP A 233 3.13 26.14 6.27
C ASP A 233 4.43 26.85 6.68
N GLN A 234 4.41 27.59 7.80
CA GLN A 234 5.60 28.29 8.27
C GLN A 234 6.71 27.31 8.66
N VAL A 235 6.37 26.17 9.28
CA VAL A 235 7.34 25.11 9.58
C VAL A 235 7.97 24.58 8.27
N ALA A 236 7.16 24.28 7.27
CA ALA A 236 7.64 23.80 5.98
C ALA A 236 8.50 24.86 5.25
N LEU A 237 8.08 26.11 5.20
CA LEU A 237 8.81 27.20 4.56
C LEU A 237 10.14 27.51 5.25
N THR A 238 10.24 27.31 6.57
CA THR A 238 11.51 27.42 7.28
C THR A 238 12.53 26.39 6.81
N ARG A 239 12.09 25.18 6.46
CA ARG A 239 12.95 24.12 5.91
C ARG A 239 13.22 24.27 4.42
N TYR A 240 12.30 24.94 3.70
CA TYR A 240 12.35 25.17 2.27
C TYR A 240 12.30 26.67 1.93
N PRO A 241 13.33 27.46 2.32
CA PRO A 241 13.32 28.93 2.21
C PRO A 241 13.30 29.45 0.76
N GLN A 242 13.56 28.58 -0.21
CA GLN A 242 13.43 28.90 -1.64
C GLN A 242 11.96 28.93 -2.11
N VAL A 243 11.02 28.48 -1.28
CA VAL A 243 9.57 28.50 -1.57
C VAL A 243 8.97 29.70 -0.85
N GLU A 244 8.39 30.64 -1.58
CA GLU A 244 7.77 31.83 -1.01
C GLU A 244 6.47 31.52 -0.26
N ARG A 245 5.65 30.64 -0.83
CA ARG A 245 4.38 30.18 -0.24
C ARG A 245 4.02 28.80 -0.75
N ILE A 246 3.24 28.03 0.03
CA ILE A 246 2.69 26.74 -0.39
C ILE A 246 1.35 26.98 -1.10
N HIS A 247 1.21 26.40 -2.30
CA HIS A 247 -0.05 26.39 -3.05
C HIS A 247 -0.82 25.13 -2.71
N HIS A 248 -1.93 25.27 -1.99
CA HIS A 248 -2.77 24.14 -1.60
C HIS A 248 -3.64 23.67 -2.77
N VAL A 249 -3.35 22.48 -3.29
CA VAL A 249 -4.02 21.88 -4.46
C VAL A 249 -4.68 20.56 -4.14
N HIS A 250 -4.29 19.89 -3.02
CA HIS A 250 -4.83 18.58 -2.68
C HIS A 250 -6.12 18.66 -1.88
N HIS A 251 -7.00 17.71 -2.18
CA HIS A 251 -8.29 17.51 -1.52
C HIS A 251 -8.70 16.03 -1.60
N ALA A 252 -9.83 15.66 -1.01
CA ALA A 252 -10.29 14.27 -0.95
C ALA A 252 -10.49 13.58 -2.32
N GLY A 253 -10.59 14.33 -3.42
CA GLY A 253 -10.78 13.79 -4.77
C GLY A 253 -9.45 13.47 -5.49
N ASN A 254 -8.32 14.04 -5.07
CA ASN A 254 -6.99 13.82 -5.65
C ASN A 254 -5.94 13.32 -4.64
N SER A 255 -6.43 12.81 -3.52
CA SER A 255 -5.70 12.12 -2.47
C SER A 255 -6.29 10.73 -2.25
N SER A 256 -5.53 9.83 -1.61
CA SER A 256 -5.99 8.46 -1.33
C SER A 256 -7.23 8.45 -0.43
N GLY A 257 -8.16 7.55 -0.72
CA GLY A 257 -9.33 7.34 0.10
C GLY A 257 -9.01 6.63 1.41
N ILE A 258 -9.70 7.05 2.49
CA ILE A 258 -9.72 6.33 3.78
C ILE A 258 -10.66 5.13 3.61
N VAL A 259 -10.15 3.92 3.83
CA VAL A 259 -10.85 2.66 3.57
C VAL A 259 -10.44 1.55 4.53
N ASP A 260 -11.22 0.49 4.57
CA ASP A 260 -10.94 -0.75 5.28
C ASP A 260 -10.49 -1.84 4.31
N GLY A 261 -9.56 -2.69 4.72
CA GLY A 261 -9.16 -3.84 3.90
C GLY A 261 -8.03 -4.66 4.50
N ALA A 262 -7.86 -5.87 3.97
CA ALA A 262 -6.80 -6.80 4.32
C ALA A 262 -6.21 -7.47 3.07
N ALA A 263 -4.96 -7.89 3.15
CA ALA A 263 -4.28 -8.63 2.08
C ALA A 263 -3.36 -9.72 2.67
N ALA A 264 -3.16 -10.77 1.89
CA ALA A 264 -2.23 -11.84 2.21
C ALA A 264 -1.48 -12.31 0.95
N VAL A 265 -0.18 -12.53 1.10
CA VAL A 265 0.77 -12.97 0.08
C VAL A 265 1.48 -14.20 0.59
N LEU A 266 1.46 -15.29 -0.18
CA LEU A 266 2.17 -16.53 0.14
C LEU A 266 3.58 -16.47 -0.44
N VAL A 267 4.57 -16.44 0.42
CA VAL A 267 6.00 -16.34 0.07
C VAL A 267 6.71 -17.60 0.53
N GLY A 268 7.53 -18.19 -0.31
CA GLY A 268 8.27 -19.39 0.10
C GLY A 268 9.49 -19.68 -0.77
N SER A 269 10.28 -20.67 -0.30
CA SER A 269 11.39 -21.25 -1.04
C SER A 269 10.89 -22.14 -2.19
N GLU A 270 11.75 -22.47 -3.16
CA GLU A 270 11.43 -23.47 -4.18
C GLU A 270 11.12 -24.83 -3.56
N ALA A 271 11.80 -25.20 -2.47
CA ALA A 271 11.58 -26.44 -1.74
C ALA A 271 10.16 -26.50 -1.13
N ALA A 272 9.73 -25.43 -0.45
CA ALA A 272 8.37 -25.32 0.06
C ALA A 272 7.33 -25.43 -1.06
N GLY A 273 7.60 -24.76 -2.21
CA GLY A 273 6.74 -24.88 -3.39
C GLY A 273 6.56 -26.30 -3.87
N LYS A 274 7.65 -27.08 -3.95
CA LYS A 274 7.60 -28.50 -4.33
C LYS A 274 6.87 -29.36 -3.33
N ILE A 275 7.09 -29.17 -2.02
CA ILE A 275 6.44 -29.94 -0.95
C ILE A 275 4.92 -29.74 -0.98
N HIS A 276 4.46 -28.52 -1.23
CA HIS A 276 3.04 -28.17 -1.22
C HIS A 276 2.38 -28.15 -2.61
N GLY A 277 3.11 -28.53 -3.67
CA GLY A 277 2.57 -28.51 -5.03
C GLY A 277 2.21 -27.11 -5.53
N LEU A 278 2.89 -26.06 -5.04
CA LEU A 278 2.63 -24.67 -5.39
C LEU A 278 3.35 -24.30 -6.68
N THR A 279 2.70 -23.49 -7.52
CA THR A 279 3.31 -22.92 -8.73
C THR A 279 3.72 -21.48 -8.47
N PRO A 280 5.01 -21.12 -8.62
CA PRO A 280 5.45 -19.75 -8.40
C PRO A 280 4.88 -18.82 -9.47
N ARG A 281 4.43 -17.65 -9.03
CA ARG A 281 3.91 -16.59 -9.92
C ARG A 281 4.94 -15.50 -10.17
N ALA A 282 5.73 -15.19 -9.16
CA ALA A 282 6.79 -14.20 -9.27
C ALA A 282 7.95 -14.55 -8.36
N ARG A 283 9.14 -14.07 -8.74
CA ARG A 283 10.33 -14.05 -7.90
C ARG A 283 10.56 -12.65 -7.36
N ILE A 284 10.88 -12.52 -6.08
CA ILE A 284 11.30 -11.24 -5.50
C ILE A 284 12.80 -11.03 -5.83
N VAL A 285 13.04 -10.08 -6.75
CA VAL A 285 14.41 -9.83 -7.27
C VAL A 285 15.22 -8.99 -6.29
N ALA A 286 14.65 -7.86 -5.86
CA ALA A 286 15.30 -6.94 -4.93
C ALA A 286 14.30 -6.13 -4.16
N ALA A 287 14.68 -5.71 -2.96
CA ALA A 287 13.96 -4.77 -2.15
C ALA A 287 14.89 -3.71 -1.55
N ALA A 288 14.38 -2.50 -1.34
CA ALA A 288 15.15 -1.42 -0.76
C ALA A 288 14.29 -0.45 0.05
N LEU A 289 14.91 0.11 1.08
CA LEU A 289 14.39 1.20 1.89
C LEU A 289 15.24 2.45 1.67
N SER A 290 14.64 3.61 1.83
CA SER A 290 15.32 4.90 1.84
C SER A 290 14.80 5.80 2.93
N GLY A 291 15.64 6.68 3.43
CA GLY A 291 15.24 7.91 4.12
C GLY A 291 15.03 9.05 3.13
N ALA A 292 14.24 10.03 3.51
CA ALA A 292 14.02 11.29 2.83
C ALA A 292 13.80 12.40 3.89
N ASP A 293 13.76 13.67 3.47
CA ASP A 293 13.48 14.77 4.40
C ASP A 293 12.09 14.60 5.06
N PRO A 294 11.99 14.63 6.40
CA PRO A 294 10.73 14.32 7.09
C PRO A 294 9.66 15.42 6.93
N THR A 295 10.03 16.65 6.57
CA THR A 295 9.08 17.75 6.39
C THR A 295 8.33 17.61 5.07
N ILE A 296 9.02 17.48 3.92
CA ILE A 296 8.37 17.19 2.64
C ILE A 296 7.87 15.74 2.57
N MET A 297 8.45 14.85 3.36
CA MET A 297 8.04 13.50 3.74
C MET A 297 7.90 12.50 2.57
N LEU A 298 7.21 12.86 1.50
CA LEU A 298 6.66 11.93 0.51
C LEU A 298 7.60 11.68 -0.70
N THR A 299 8.87 12.02 -0.57
CA THR A 299 9.88 11.92 -1.65
C THR A 299 10.71 10.62 -1.61
N GLY A 300 10.40 9.71 -0.69
CA GLY A 300 11.11 8.43 -0.52
C GLY A 300 11.03 7.42 -1.69
N PRO A 301 9.96 7.39 -2.52
CA PRO A 301 9.84 6.41 -3.61
C PRO A 301 11.00 6.41 -4.60
N MET A 302 11.49 7.59 -5.02
CA MET A 302 12.56 7.70 -6.01
C MET A 302 13.89 7.13 -5.53
N PRO A 303 14.44 7.54 -4.35
CA PRO A 303 15.68 6.96 -3.85
C PRO A 303 15.54 5.46 -3.51
N ALA A 304 14.36 5.01 -3.04
CA ALA A 304 14.12 3.59 -2.81
C ALA A 304 14.14 2.79 -4.13
N ALA A 305 13.48 3.28 -5.17
CA ALA A 305 13.46 2.67 -6.49
C ALA A 305 14.87 2.59 -7.10
N ARG A 306 15.65 3.68 -7.08
CA ARG A 306 17.05 3.68 -7.56
C ARG A 306 17.89 2.65 -6.80
N LYS A 307 17.76 2.56 -5.49
CA LYS A 307 18.49 1.59 -4.67
C LYS A 307 18.06 0.15 -4.97
N ALA A 308 16.78 -0.11 -5.21
CA ALA A 308 16.30 -1.43 -5.60
C ALA A 308 16.81 -1.84 -6.99
N LEU A 309 16.78 -0.94 -7.97
CA LEU A 309 17.32 -1.14 -9.31
C LEU A 309 18.80 -1.47 -9.26
N ALA A 310 19.59 -0.71 -8.51
CA ALA A 310 21.03 -0.97 -8.35
C ALA A 310 21.30 -2.35 -7.75
N LYS A 311 20.54 -2.77 -6.74
CA LYS A 311 20.64 -4.11 -6.14
C LYS A 311 20.24 -5.23 -7.11
N ALA A 312 19.27 -4.96 -7.97
CA ALA A 312 18.81 -5.91 -8.99
C ALA A 312 19.76 -6.00 -10.20
N GLY A 313 20.67 -5.04 -10.37
CA GLY A 313 21.45 -4.89 -11.60
C GLY A 313 20.59 -4.51 -12.81
N LEU A 314 19.48 -3.81 -12.58
CA LEU A 314 18.53 -3.41 -13.62
C LEU A 314 18.54 -1.89 -13.80
N THR A 315 18.21 -1.47 -15.03
CA THR A 315 17.89 -0.06 -15.34
C THR A 315 16.40 0.19 -15.25
N ILE A 316 16.00 1.46 -15.17
CA ILE A 316 14.58 1.84 -15.12
C ILE A 316 13.81 1.40 -16.37
N ASP A 317 14.44 1.41 -17.55
CA ASP A 317 13.82 1.06 -18.82
C ASP A 317 13.50 -0.44 -18.94
N GLN A 318 14.18 -1.28 -18.13
CA GLN A 318 13.93 -2.71 -18.06
C GLN A 318 12.69 -3.06 -17.20
N ILE A 319 12.14 -2.08 -16.48
CA ILE A 319 10.91 -2.27 -15.74
C ILE A 319 9.72 -2.02 -16.68
N ASP A 320 8.87 -3.01 -16.78
CA ASP A 320 7.71 -2.97 -17.66
C ASP A 320 6.54 -2.20 -17.05
N LEU A 321 6.27 -2.42 -15.75
CA LEU A 321 5.15 -1.82 -15.02
C LEU A 321 5.58 -1.32 -13.64
N PHE A 322 4.90 -0.27 -13.20
CA PHE A 322 5.10 0.35 -11.89
C PHE A 322 3.78 0.46 -11.14
N GLU A 323 3.78 0.06 -9.89
CA GLU A 323 2.75 0.40 -8.91
C GLU A 323 3.35 1.38 -7.90
N VAL A 324 2.98 2.65 -8.03
CA VAL A 324 3.39 3.75 -7.15
C VAL A 324 2.17 4.17 -6.34
N ASN A 325 2.20 3.98 -5.02
CA ASN A 325 1.02 4.27 -4.21
C ASN A 325 0.58 5.74 -4.34
N GLU A 326 -0.67 5.93 -4.68
CA GLU A 326 -1.29 7.24 -4.87
C GLU A 326 -1.76 7.84 -3.53
N ALA A 327 -0.84 8.06 -2.58
CA ALA A 327 -1.19 8.77 -1.35
C ALA A 327 -1.76 10.16 -1.69
N PHE A 328 -1.11 10.84 -2.63
CA PHE A 328 -1.49 12.12 -3.23
C PHE A 328 -1.06 12.13 -4.69
N ALA A 329 -1.79 12.83 -5.55
CA ALA A 329 -1.47 12.90 -6.98
C ALA A 329 -0.04 13.40 -7.25
N ALA A 330 0.39 14.48 -6.55
CA ALA A 330 1.71 15.08 -6.74
C ALA A 330 2.86 14.10 -6.46
N VAL A 331 2.68 13.11 -5.59
CA VAL A 331 3.71 12.09 -5.26
C VAL A 331 4.03 11.23 -6.48
N VAL A 332 2.99 10.72 -7.14
CA VAL A 332 3.15 9.87 -8.32
C VAL A 332 3.63 10.70 -9.53
N MET A 333 3.09 11.89 -9.70
CA MET A 333 3.52 12.81 -10.76
C MET A 333 5.01 13.17 -10.63
N ARG A 334 5.50 13.43 -9.40
CA ARG A 334 6.92 13.64 -9.14
C ARG A 334 7.76 12.40 -9.44
N PHE A 335 7.28 11.20 -9.02
CA PHE A 335 7.97 9.95 -9.34
C PHE A 335 8.12 9.79 -10.86
N MET A 336 7.06 9.96 -11.63
CA MET A 336 7.10 9.86 -13.09
C MET A 336 8.08 10.86 -13.71
N LYS A 337 8.05 12.13 -13.27
CA LYS A 337 8.94 13.19 -13.76
C LYS A 337 10.40 12.89 -13.45
N GLU A 338 10.73 12.57 -12.19
CA GLU A 338 12.11 12.39 -11.72
C GLU A 338 12.73 11.08 -12.21
N MET A 339 11.94 10.01 -12.30
CA MET A 339 12.40 8.70 -12.80
C MET A 339 12.26 8.57 -14.31
N LYS A 340 11.67 9.56 -14.99
CA LYS A 340 11.40 9.59 -16.44
C LYS A 340 10.57 8.40 -16.91
N VAL A 341 9.56 8.02 -16.11
CA VAL A 341 8.65 6.91 -16.41
C VAL A 341 7.35 7.47 -17.02
N PRO A 342 6.92 6.99 -18.18
CA PRO A 342 5.67 7.42 -18.80
C PRO A 342 4.46 6.88 -18.05
N HIS A 343 3.36 7.66 -18.04
CA HIS A 343 2.16 7.34 -17.25
C HIS A 343 1.44 6.05 -17.68
N ASP A 344 1.63 5.60 -18.91
CA ASP A 344 1.06 4.35 -19.43
C ASP A 344 1.69 3.07 -18.84
N LYS A 345 2.82 3.21 -18.14
CA LYS A 345 3.47 2.14 -17.35
C LYS A 345 3.15 2.21 -15.85
N VAL A 346 2.56 3.30 -15.36
CA VAL A 346 2.35 3.55 -13.93
C VAL A 346 0.88 3.42 -13.58
N ASN A 347 0.56 2.60 -12.55
CA ASN A 347 -0.79 2.42 -12.00
C ASN A 347 -1.83 2.18 -13.11
N VAL A 348 -1.53 1.24 -13.98
CA VAL A 348 -2.29 1.02 -15.24
C VAL A 348 -3.74 0.58 -15.01
N ASN A 349 -4.06 0.12 -13.80
CA ASN A 349 -5.41 -0.25 -13.36
C ASN A 349 -5.99 0.74 -12.34
N GLY A 350 -5.47 1.97 -12.29
CA GLY A 350 -5.79 2.96 -11.26
C GLY A 350 -5.09 2.67 -9.94
N GLY A 351 -5.23 3.53 -8.95
CA GLY A 351 -4.54 3.41 -7.68
C GLY A 351 -5.37 3.87 -6.48
N ALA A 352 -4.70 4.27 -5.41
CA ALA A 352 -5.32 4.57 -4.12
C ALA A 352 -6.26 5.80 -4.13
N ILE A 353 -6.11 6.72 -5.07
CA ILE A 353 -7.06 7.83 -5.26
C ILE A 353 -8.44 7.28 -5.63
N ALA A 354 -8.48 6.28 -6.51
CA ALA A 354 -9.71 5.66 -6.95
C ALA A 354 -10.22 4.56 -5.99
N MET A 355 -9.31 3.72 -5.47
CA MET A 355 -9.68 2.52 -4.72
C MET A 355 -9.51 2.65 -3.22
N GLY A 356 -8.73 3.63 -2.73
CA GLY A 356 -8.43 3.81 -1.32
C GLY A 356 -7.13 3.14 -0.87
N HIS A 357 -6.72 3.49 0.38
CA HIS A 357 -5.43 3.15 0.96
C HIS A 357 -5.59 2.62 2.39
N PRO A 358 -5.97 1.33 2.59
CA PRO A 358 -5.92 0.70 3.90
C PRO A 358 -4.46 0.50 4.29
N LEU A 359 -3.93 1.41 5.12
CA LEU A 359 -2.50 1.70 5.29
C LEU A 359 -1.63 0.44 5.43
N GLY A 360 -1.96 -0.41 6.40
CA GLY A 360 -1.19 -1.62 6.69
C GLY A 360 -1.24 -2.69 5.60
N ALA A 361 -2.29 -2.70 4.78
CA ALA A 361 -2.50 -3.72 3.74
C ALA A 361 -2.03 -3.28 2.35
N THR A 362 -1.97 -1.97 2.08
CA THR A 362 -1.81 -1.43 0.71
C THR A 362 -0.59 -1.95 -0.02
N GLY A 363 0.55 -2.04 0.67
CA GLY A 363 1.79 -2.50 0.01
C GLY A 363 1.68 -3.92 -0.56
N ALA A 364 1.02 -4.82 0.15
CA ALA A 364 0.72 -6.17 -0.33
C ALA A 364 -0.33 -6.17 -1.45
N MET A 365 -1.33 -5.28 -1.36
CA MET A 365 -2.38 -5.14 -2.38
C MET A 365 -1.83 -4.68 -3.73
N ILE A 366 -1.00 -3.63 -3.75
CA ILE A 366 -0.43 -3.11 -5.00
C ILE A 366 0.58 -4.09 -5.61
N LEU A 367 1.34 -4.81 -4.78
CA LEU A 367 2.23 -5.85 -5.26
C LEU A 367 1.46 -6.99 -5.94
N GLY A 368 0.34 -7.43 -5.36
CA GLY A 368 -0.56 -8.43 -5.97
C GLY A 368 -1.14 -7.93 -7.30
N THR A 369 -1.62 -6.68 -7.35
CA THR A 369 -2.11 -6.04 -8.58
C THR A 369 -1.03 -6.00 -9.65
N LEU A 370 0.20 -5.63 -9.30
CA LEU A 370 1.35 -5.61 -10.21
C LEU A 370 1.62 -7.00 -10.80
N ILE A 371 1.66 -8.04 -9.96
CA ILE A 371 1.90 -9.42 -10.40
C ILE A 371 0.79 -9.90 -11.34
N ASP A 372 -0.47 -9.66 -10.99
CA ASP A 372 -1.62 -10.04 -11.83
C ASP A 372 -1.53 -9.36 -13.21
N GLU A 373 -1.14 -8.09 -13.25
CA GLU A 373 -1.03 -7.33 -14.49
C GLU A 373 0.18 -7.76 -15.35
N LEU A 374 1.32 -8.10 -14.73
CA LEU A 374 2.46 -8.69 -15.42
C LEU A 374 2.07 -10.02 -16.08
N HIS A 375 1.27 -10.87 -15.42
CA HIS A 375 0.77 -12.10 -16.00
C HIS A 375 -0.22 -11.84 -17.13
N ARG A 376 -1.17 -10.94 -16.93
CA ARG A 376 -2.19 -10.61 -17.93
C ARG A 376 -1.60 -10.09 -19.24
N ARG A 377 -0.56 -9.24 -19.13
CA ARG A 377 0.15 -8.64 -20.28
C ARG A 377 1.36 -9.46 -20.76
N LYS A 378 1.72 -10.55 -20.06
CA LYS A 378 2.91 -11.36 -20.35
C LYS A 378 4.21 -10.54 -20.29
N LEU A 379 4.28 -9.58 -19.38
CA LEU A 379 5.45 -8.74 -19.11
C LEU A 379 6.35 -9.39 -18.05
N ARG A 380 7.59 -8.92 -17.91
CA ARG A 380 8.60 -9.58 -17.11
C ARG A 380 8.83 -8.94 -15.75
N TYR A 381 9.21 -7.67 -15.73
CA TYR A 381 9.62 -6.99 -14.50
C TYR A 381 8.60 -5.94 -14.06
N GLY A 382 8.35 -5.91 -12.76
CA GLY A 382 7.53 -4.89 -12.13
C GLY A 382 8.19 -4.31 -10.88
N LEU A 383 7.90 -3.04 -10.59
CA LEU A 383 8.36 -2.34 -9.39
C LEU A 383 7.17 -1.75 -8.64
N ALA A 384 7.03 -2.16 -7.36
CA ALA A 384 6.08 -1.56 -6.42
C ALA A 384 6.81 -0.63 -5.46
N THR A 385 6.28 0.57 -5.19
CA THR A 385 6.87 1.56 -4.30
C THR A 385 5.82 2.41 -3.59
N LEU A 386 6.14 2.82 -2.36
CA LEU A 386 5.29 3.70 -1.55
C LEU A 386 6.14 4.81 -0.90
N CYS A 387 5.53 5.99 -0.80
CA CYS A 387 5.96 7.00 0.16
C CYS A 387 5.49 6.60 1.57
N VAL A 388 6.21 7.03 2.57
CA VAL A 388 6.02 6.56 3.95
C VAL A 388 6.11 7.74 4.92
N GLY A 389 5.25 7.76 5.91
CA GLY A 389 5.32 8.72 7.00
C GLY A 389 6.71 8.82 7.61
N GLY A 390 7.08 9.99 8.12
CA GLY A 390 8.41 10.23 8.70
C GLY A 390 9.53 10.45 7.68
N GLY A 391 9.22 10.59 6.40
CA GLY A 391 10.24 10.79 5.36
C GLY A 391 10.98 9.49 5.04
N MET A 392 10.26 8.46 4.63
CA MET A 392 10.81 7.19 4.19
C MET A 392 10.26 6.78 2.82
N GLY A 393 10.90 5.80 2.20
CA GLY A 393 10.43 5.13 0.99
C GLY A 393 10.78 3.65 0.99
N ILE A 394 10.00 2.88 0.26
CA ILE A 394 10.19 1.45 0.04
C ILE A 394 10.01 1.13 -1.44
N ALA A 395 10.79 0.20 -1.95
CA ALA A 395 10.60 -0.35 -3.29
C ALA A 395 10.89 -1.85 -3.33
N THR A 396 10.11 -2.58 -4.09
CA THR A 396 10.29 -4.02 -4.34
C THR A 396 10.19 -4.29 -5.84
N ILE A 397 11.17 -5.00 -6.37
CA ILE A 397 11.18 -5.44 -7.77
C ILE A 397 10.85 -6.93 -7.81
N VAL A 398 9.89 -7.27 -8.66
CA VAL A 398 9.48 -8.65 -8.93
C VAL A 398 9.68 -9.01 -10.38
N GLU A 399 9.98 -10.27 -10.62
CA GLU A 399 10.03 -10.89 -11.94
C GLU A 399 8.90 -11.90 -12.06
N ARG A 400 8.07 -11.81 -13.09
CA ARG A 400 7.05 -12.82 -13.42
C ARG A 400 7.72 -14.12 -13.81
N ILE A 401 7.21 -15.22 -13.28
CA ILE A 401 7.63 -16.60 -13.62
C ILE A 401 6.62 -17.23 -14.58
#